data_a1c2f70e8f7fa9d53bb53973ff251ed8
#
_entry.id   a1c2f70e8f7fa9d53bb53973ff251ed8
#
_cell.length_a   1.000
_cell.length_b   1.000
_cell.length_c   1.000
_cell.angle_alpha   90.00
_cell.angle_beta   90.00
_cell.angle_gamma   90.00
#
_symmetry.space_group_name_H-M   'P 1'
#
loop_
_entity.id
_entity.type
_entity.pdbx_description
1 polymer ?
#
loop_
_entity_poly.entity_id
_entity_poly.type
_entity_poly.pdbx_seq_one_letter_code
_entity_poly.pdbx_strand_id
1 'polypeptide(L)'
;MENSNKNKDNNNDSKKFWISSIILLVIIIALSIAAYLIYSSNGEEKDKLVLPYTELIQNINNNTVEKIELTTGSTTVKVKLKDEEEEKTTIVPSLQAFTEYIQTKTEQGNEMEVIQNKPNALLSIGDTIFTVLPTLLMIALIIMLFKMQGLGDKGKVYDSE
;
A
#
# COMPACT_ATOMS: atom_id res chain seq x y z
N MET A 1 63.25 3.62 4.56
CA MET A 1 62.33 2.67 5.20
C MET A 1 61.05 3.39 5.58
N GLU A 2 60.26 3.76 4.62
CA GLU A 2 58.98 4.39 4.93
C GLU A 2 58.06 4.30 3.74
N ASN A 3 57.32 3.20 3.60
CA ASN A 3 56.18 3.13 2.70
C ASN A 3 55.40 1.81 2.81
N SER A 4 55.10 1.38 4.04
CA SER A 4 54.36 0.13 4.21
C SER A 4 52.97 0.26 4.85
N ASN A 5 52.46 1.48 5.08
CA ASN A 5 51.25 1.65 5.88
C ASN A 5 50.09 2.35 5.20
N LYS A 6 50.21 2.75 3.92
CA LYS A 6 49.12 3.45 3.20
C LYS A 6 48.09 2.56 2.49
N ASN A 7 48.39 1.28 2.33
CA ASN A 7 47.51 0.36 1.63
C ASN A 7 46.52 -0.38 2.53
N LYS A 8 46.62 -0.25 3.84
CA LYS A 8 45.75 -0.98 4.77
C LYS A 8 44.40 -0.28 5.04
N ASP A 9 44.37 1.04 4.94
CA ASP A 9 43.16 1.81 5.25
C ASP A 9 42.15 1.81 4.10
N ASN A 10 42.61 1.78 2.86
CA ASN A 10 41.71 1.74 1.68
C ASN A 10 40.94 0.43 1.55
N ASN A 11 41.48 -0.66 2.08
CA ASN A 11 40.80 -1.96 2.00
C ASN A 11 39.67 -2.12 3.06
N ASN A 12 39.78 -1.39 4.16
CA ASN A 12 38.76 -1.41 5.20
C ASN A 12 37.55 -0.56 4.85
N ASP A 13 37.73 0.56 4.18
CA ASP A 13 36.65 1.44 3.80
C ASP A 13 35.81 0.85 2.66
N SER A 14 36.47 0.19 1.70
CA SER A 14 35.74 -0.52 0.64
C SER A 14 34.95 -1.73 1.17
N LYS A 15 35.49 -2.46 2.15
CA LYS A 15 34.79 -3.56 2.80
C LYS A 15 33.60 -3.07 3.62
N LYS A 16 33.74 -1.99 4.37
CA LYS A 16 32.65 -1.37 5.13
C LYS A 16 31.55 -0.87 4.19
N PHE A 17 31.93 -0.27 3.08
CA PHE A 17 30.97 0.19 2.06
C PHE A 17 30.21 -0.98 1.43
N TRP A 18 30.91 -2.08 1.10
CA TRP A 18 30.31 -3.30 0.55
C TRP A 18 29.32 -3.94 1.52
N ILE A 19 29.71 -4.06 2.79
CA ILE A 19 28.86 -4.59 3.86
C ILE A 19 27.64 -3.70 4.07
N SER A 20 27.81 -2.39 4.10
CA SER A 20 26.70 -1.44 4.23
C SER A 20 25.70 -1.53 3.06
N SER A 21 26.22 -1.71 1.83
CA SER A 21 25.38 -1.88 0.64
C SER A 21 24.60 -3.19 0.64
N ILE A 22 25.21 -4.28 1.11
CA ILE A 22 24.52 -5.57 1.26
C ILE A 22 23.44 -5.48 2.33
N ILE A 23 23.73 -4.85 3.46
CA ILE A 23 22.73 -4.65 4.54
C ILE A 23 21.55 -3.82 4.01
N LEU A 24 21.80 -2.75 3.27
CA LEU A 24 20.76 -1.94 2.67
C LEU A 24 19.90 -2.75 1.68
N LEU A 25 20.54 -3.57 0.84
CA LEU A 25 19.84 -4.46 -0.10
C LEU A 25 18.94 -5.46 0.64
N VAL A 26 19.44 -6.08 1.71
CA VAL A 26 18.68 -7.02 2.53
C VAL A 26 17.47 -6.33 3.18
N ILE A 27 17.64 -5.12 3.68
CA ILE A 27 16.54 -4.32 4.26
C ILE A 27 15.48 -4.02 3.20
N ILE A 28 15.87 -3.62 1.99
CA ILE A 28 14.95 -3.34 0.90
C ILE A 28 14.17 -4.60 0.50
N ILE A 29 14.85 -5.75 0.39
CA ILE A 29 14.20 -7.03 0.09
C ILE A 29 13.24 -7.42 1.20
N ALA A 30 13.63 -7.29 2.47
CA ALA A 30 12.79 -7.59 3.61
C ALA A 30 11.53 -6.69 3.65
N LEU A 31 11.68 -5.40 3.39
CA LEU A 31 10.56 -4.47 3.31
C LEU A 31 9.64 -4.77 2.12
N SER A 32 10.19 -5.17 0.99
CA SER A 32 9.40 -5.56 -0.19
C SER A 32 8.60 -6.84 0.06
N ILE A 33 9.18 -7.82 0.75
CA ILE A 33 8.49 -9.05 1.14
C ILE A 33 7.41 -8.74 2.18
N ALA A 34 7.70 -7.91 3.18
CA ALA A 34 6.72 -7.50 4.18
C ALA A 34 5.53 -6.75 3.53
N ALA A 35 5.81 -5.82 2.63
CA ALA A 35 4.79 -5.11 1.86
C ALA A 35 3.95 -6.07 1.00
N TYR A 36 4.59 -7.03 0.33
CA TYR A 36 3.90 -8.06 -0.45
C TYR A 36 3.00 -8.94 0.43
N LEU A 37 3.48 -9.37 1.60
CA LEU A 37 2.69 -10.17 2.53
C LEU A 37 1.48 -9.40 3.07
N ILE A 38 1.64 -8.12 3.40
CA ILE A 38 0.55 -7.25 3.84
C ILE A 38 -0.47 -7.06 2.70
N TYR A 39 0.01 -6.82 1.48
CA TYR A 39 -0.86 -6.68 0.31
C TYR A 39 -1.58 -7.98 -0.04
N SER A 40 -0.88 -9.10 -0.03
CA SER A 40 -1.44 -10.43 -0.27
C SER A 40 -2.42 -10.86 0.81
N SER A 41 -2.13 -10.56 2.06
CA SER A 41 -3.02 -10.82 3.21
C SER A 41 -4.30 -9.96 3.16
N ASN A 42 -4.22 -8.74 2.64
CA ASN A 42 -5.39 -7.89 2.40
C ASN A 42 -6.08 -8.20 1.07
N GLY A 43 -5.39 -8.83 0.12
CA GLY A 43 -5.93 -9.26 -1.17
C GLY A 43 -6.56 -10.64 -1.15
N GLU A 44 -6.28 -11.47 -0.15
CA GLU A 44 -7.07 -12.64 0.23
C GLU A 44 -8.29 -12.22 1.05
N GLU A 45 -9.00 -11.23 0.61
CA GLU A 45 -10.43 -11.30 0.70
C GLU A 45 -10.82 -12.46 -0.22
N LYS A 46 -10.71 -13.69 0.33
CA LYS A 46 -11.41 -14.88 -0.14
C LYS A 46 -12.66 -14.44 -0.85
N ASP A 47 -12.92 -14.90 -2.07
CA ASP A 47 -14.15 -14.70 -2.81
C ASP A 47 -15.19 -13.96 -1.97
N LYS A 48 -15.02 -12.64 -1.80
CA LYS A 48 -16.04 -11.85 -1.14
C LYS A 48 -17.22 -12.03 -2.03
N LEU A 49 -18.22 -12.71 -1.53
CA LEU A 49 -19.46 -12.91 -2.21
C LEU A 49 -19.88 -11.55 -2.75
N VAL A 50 -19.72 -11.37 -4.04
CA VAL A 50 -20.05 -10.12 -4.70
C VAL A 50 -21.54 -10.12 -4.92
N LEU A 51 -22.23 -9.19 -4.29
CA LEU A 51 -23.63 -8.97 -4.52
C LEU A 51 -23.80 -7.96 -5.66
N PRO A 52 -24.49 -8.29 -6.75
CA PRO A 52 -24.81 -7.33 -7.79
C PRO A 52 -25.56 -6.12 -7.24
N TYR A 53 -25.25 -4.93 -7.74
CA TYR A 53 -25.87 -3.69 -7.27
C TYR A 53 -27.40 -3.72 -7.39
N THR A 54 -27.94 -4.27 -8.49
CA THR A 54 -29.38 -4.43 -8.70
C THR A 54 -30.03 -5.33 -7.65
N GLU A 55 -29.34 -6.40 -7.25
CA GLU A 55 -29.80 -7.30 -6.20
C GLU A 55 -29.76 -6.63 -4.82
N LEU A 56 -28.73 -5.81 -4.54
CA LEU A 56 -28.69 -5.00 -3.33
C LEU A 56 -29.91 -4.06 -3.25
N ILE A 57 -30.25 -3.37 -4.34
CA ILE A 57 -31.40 -2.47 -4.38
C ILE A 57 -32.70 -3.24 -4.13
N GLN A 58 -32.86 -4.43 -4.69
CA GLN A 58 -34.01 -5.29 -4.42
C GLN A 58 -34.08 -5.71 -2.95
N ASN A 59 -32.97 -6.11 -2.36
CA ASN A 59 -32.91 -6.49 -0.95
C ASN A 59 -33.23 -5.31 -0.01
N ILE A 60 -32.79 -4.10 -0.34
CA ILE A 60 -33.15 -2.90 0.41
C ILE A 60 -34.66 -2.65 0.30
N ASN A 61 -35.25 -2.72 -0.90
CA ASN A 61 -36.67 -2.53 -1.10
C ASN A 61 -37.53 -3.58 -0.38
N ASN A 62 -37.03 -4.80 -0.29
CA ASN A 62 -37.69 -5.91 0.41
C ASN A 62 -37.43 -5.92 1.93
N ASN A 63 -36.66 -4.95 2.46
CA ASN A 63 -36.29 -4.87 3.86
C ASN A 63 -35.56 -6.12 4.39
N THR A 64 -34.74 -6.76 3.55
CA THR A 64 -33.98 -7.98 3.87
C THR A 64 -32.54 -7.69 4.23
N VAL A 65 -32.11 -6.43 4.21
CA VAL A 65 -30.77 -6.00 4.59
C VAL A 65 -30.74 -5.74 6.10
N GLU A 66 -29.77 -6.38 6.77
CA GLU A 66 -29.52 -6.16 8.21
C GLU A 66 -28.59 -4.96 8.44
N LYS A 67 -27.48 -4.91 7.69
CA LYS A 67 -26.40 -3.94 7.92
C LYS A 67 -25.76 -3.51 6.62
N ILE A 68 -25.43 -2.24 6.52
CA ILE A 68 -24.65 -1.66 5.42
C ILE A 68 -23.47 -0.89 6.02
N GLU A 69 -22.26 -1.22 5.59
CA GLU A 69 -21.06 -0.47 5.93
C GLU A 69 -20.56 0.33 4.73
N LEU A 70 -20.54 1.62 4.88
CA LEU A 70 -20.01 2.58 3.92
C LEU A 70 -18.61 3.04 4.38
N THR A 71 -17.68 3.18 3.45
CA THR A 71 -16.37 3.78 3.74
C THR A 71 -16.24 5.06 2.93
N THR A 72 -15.95 6.15 3.60
CA THR A 72 -15.78 7.45 2.94
C THR A 72 -14.66 7.37 1.88
N GLY A 73 -14.97 7.82 0.67
CA GLY A 73 -14.04 7.77 -0.46
C GLY A 73 -13.95 6.44 -1.19
N SER A 74 -14.74 5.43 -0.78
CA SER A 74 -14.80 4.13 -1.45
C SER A 74 -16.18 3.92 -2.09
N THR A 75 -16.20 3.37 -3.29
CA THR A 75 -17.43 2.91 -3.95
C THR A 75 -17.79 1.47 -3.58
N THR A 76 -16.95 0.79 -2.82
CA THR A 76 -17.21 -0.56 -2.32
C THR A 76 -17.97 -0.48 -1.00
N VAL A 77 -19.08 -1.16 -0.91
CA VAL A 77 -19.98 -1.21 0.24
C VAL A 77 -20.06 -2.64 0.73
N LYS A 78 -19.97 -2.84 2.04
CA LYS A 78 -20.22 -4.14 2.67
C LYS A 78 -21.67 -4.24 3.09
N VAL A 79 -22.27 -5.38 2.81
CA VAL A 79 -23.69 -5.63 3.06
C VAL A 79 -23.85 -6.95 3.79
N LYS A 80 -24.61 -6.94 4.86
CA LYS A 80 -25.07 -8.14 5.53
C LYS A 80 -26.58 -8.28 5.38
N LEU A 81 -27.03 -9.43 4.88
CA LEU A 81 -28.45 -9.75 4.75
C LEU A 81 -28.97 -10.42 6.04
N LYS A 82 -30.25 -10.23 6.36
CA LYS A 82 -30.88 -10.75 7.59
C LYS A 82 -30.83 -12.28 7.68
N ASP A 83 -30.88 -12.96 6.55
CA ASP A 83 -30.94 -14.43 6.48
C ASP A 83 -29.56 -15.08 6.21
N GLU A 84 -28.50 -14.30 6.15
CA GLU A 84 -27.15 -14.77 5.83
C GLU A 84 -26.16 -14.37 6.94
N GLU A 85 -25.26 -15.28 7.27
CA GLU A 85 -24.20 -14.99 8.26
C GLU A 85 -23.00 -14.29 7.63
N GLU A 86 -22.83 -14.42 6.31
CA GLU A 86 -21.69 -13.88 5.58
C GLU A 86 -21.96 -12.47 5.05
N GLU A 87 -20.96 -11.62 5.17
CA GLU A 87 -20.99 -10.28 4.57
C GLU A 87 -20.66 -10.36 3.08
N LYS A 88 -21.43 -9.64 2.26
CA LYS A 88 -21.22 -9.49 0.83
C LYS A 88 -20.67 -8.10 0.51
N THR A 89 -19.98 -7.97 -0.60
CA THR A 89 -19.52 -6.68 -1.11
C THR A 89 -20.25 -6.30 -2.38
N THR A 90 -20.57 -5.02 -2.50
CA THR A 90 -21.20 -4.44 -3.69
C THR A 90 -20.43 -3.18 -4.09
N ILE A 91 -20.29 -2.97 -5.38
CA ILE A 91 -19.76 -1.71 -5.92
C ILE A 91 -20.96 -0.84 -6.30
N VAL A 92 -21.02 0.36 -5.72
CA VAL A 92 -22.07 1.33 -6.02
C VAL A 92 -21.56 2.35 -7.04
N PRO A 93 -22.39 2.79 -7.98
CA PRO A 93 -21.99 3.76 -9.01
C PRO A 93 -21.57 5.12 -8.43
N SER A 94 -22.25 5.55 -7.38
CA SER A 94 -21.97 6.80 -6.66
C SER A 94 -22.27 6.59 -5.18
N LEU A 95 -21.27 6.80 -4.33
CA LEU A 95 -21.44 6.69 -2.88
C LEU A 95 -22.46 7.73 -2.36
N GLN A 96 -22.41 8.95 -2.86
CA GLN A 96 -23.31 10.01 -2.45
C GLN A 96 -24.77 9.67 -2.79
N ALA A 97 -25.04 9.32 -4.05
CA ALA A 97 -26.40 8.95 -4.48
C ALA A 97 -26.93 7.74 -3.74
N PHE A 98 -26.05 6.77 -3.46
CA PHE A 98 -26.41 5.59 -2.68
C PHE A 98 -26.72 5.93 -1.22
N THR A 99 -25.96 6.82 -0.62
CA THR A 99 -26.21 7.29 0.77
C THR A 99 -27.56 8.02 0.87
N GLU A 100 -27.87 8.90 -0.08
CA GLU A 100 -29.17 9.58 -0.14
C GLU A 100 -30.32 8.59 -0.30
N TYR A 101 -30.13 7.57 -1.15
CA TYR A 101 -31.12 6.50 -1.34
C TYR A 101 -31.37 5.71 -0.06
N ILE A 102 -30.31 5.30 0.65
CA ILE A 102 -30.43 4.58 1.92
C ILE A 102 -31.14 5.44 2.97
N GLN A 103 -30.78 6.70 3.08
CA GLN A 103 -31.40 7.63 4.01
C GLN A 103 -32.92 7.72 3.74
N THR A 104 -33.30 7.89 2.49
CA THR A 104 -34.72 7.92 2.09
C THR A 104 -35.43 6.62 2.49
N LYS A 105 -34.79 5.47 2.29
CA LYS A 105 -35.38 4.17 2.66
C LYS A 105 -35.52 3.99 4.16
N THR A 106 -34.55 4.45 4.93
CA THR A 106 -34.60 4.42 6.41
C THR A 106 -35.73 5.32 6.93
N GLU A 107 -35.92 6.49 6.33
CA GLU A 107 -37.04 7.39 6.64
C GLU A 107 -38.40 6.78 6.29
N GLN A 108 -38.46 5.90 5.29
CA GLN A 108 -39.66 5.16 4.89
C GLN A 108 -39.96 3.93 5.77
N GLY A 109 -39.12 3.67 6.76
CA GLY A 109 -39.31 2.61 7.75
C GLY A 109 -38.55 1.32 7.49
N ASN A 110 -37.55 1.33 6.62
CA ASN A 110 -36.64 0.19 6.48
C ASN A 110 -35.74 0.09 7.72
N GLU A 111 -35.76 -1.06 8.34
CA GLU A 111 -34.93 -1.37 9.50
C GLU A 111 -33.60 -1.95 9.01
N MET A 112 -32.62 -1.09 8.77
CA MET A 112 -31.23 -1.48 8.47
C MET A 112 -30.26 -0.64 9.27
N GLU A 113 -29.21 -1.26 9.74
CA GLU A 113 -28.10 -0.55 10.39
C GLU A 113 -27.16 0.02 9.33
N VAL A 114 -26.92 1.31 9.35
CA VAL A 114 -25.98 1.98 8.44
C VAL A 114 -24.78 2.47 9.22
N ILE A 115 -23.60 1.92 8.91
CA ILE A 115 -22.34 2.31 9.52
C ILE A 115 -21.50 3.04 8.48
N GLN A 116 -21.03 4.23 8.83
CA GLN A 116 -20.10 4.98 8.01
C GLN A 116 -18.72 4.94 8.64
N ASN A 117 -17.81 4.28 7.96
CA ASN A 117 -16.41 4.18 8.36
C ASN A 117 -15.58 5.31 7.75
N LYS A 118 -14.61 5.79 8.50
CA LYS A 118 -13.58 6.70 7.98
C LYS A 118 -12.69 5.93 7.01
N PRO A 119 -12.08 6.61 6.01
CA PRO A 119 -11.12 5.95 5.13
C PRO A 119 -10.02 5.32 5.96
N ASN A 120 -9.70 4.06 5.66
CA ASN A 120 -8.63 3.37 6.36
C ASN A 120 -7.30 3.98 5.96
N ALA A 121 -6.73 4.83 6.82
CA ALA A 121 -5.48 5.53 6.56
C ALA A 121 -4.32 4.58 6.23
N LEU A 122 -4.34 3.36 6.79
CA LEU A 122 -3.34 2.33 6.51
C LEU A 122 -3.42 1.80 5.07
N LEU A 123 -4.60 1.65 4.48
CA LEU A 123 -4.75 1.25 3.07
C LEU A 123 -4.33 2.37 2.13
N SER A 124 -4.67 3.62 2.46
CA SER A 124 -4.24 4.81 1.70
C SER A 124 -2.72 5.01 1.77
N ILE A 125 -2.11 4.74 2.90
CA ILE A 125 -0.64 4.77 3.07
C ILE A 125 -0.01 3.63 2.28
N GLY A 126 -0.61 2.44 2.26
CA GLY A 126 -0.16 1.31 1.47
C GLY A 126 -0.07 1.64 -0.02
N ASP A 127 -1.13 2.17 -0.59
CA ASP A 127 -1.16 2.59 -2.00
C ASP A 127 -0.12 3.67 -2.30
N THR A 128 0.05 4.63 -1.40
CA THR A 128 1.07 5.68 -1.53
C THR A 128 2.48 5.10 -1.45
N ILE A 129 2.74 4.19 -0.52
CA ILE A 129 4.04 3.52 -0.39
C ILE A 129 4.35 2.71 -1.65
N PHE A 130 3.38 1.96 -2.18
CA PHE A 130 3.57 1.19 -3.42
C PHE A 130 3.87 2.05 -4.63
N THR A 131 3.30 3.25 -4.68
CA THR A 131 3.54 4.21 -5.77
C THR A 131 4.89 4.91 -5.62
N VAL A 132 5.28 5.25 -4.41
CA VAL A 132 6.50 6.03 -4.12
C VAL A 132 7.74 5.14 -3.97
N LEU A 133 7.58 3.90 -3.49
CA LEU A 133 8.68 2.96 -3.23
C LEU A 133 9.57 2.69 -4.45
N PRO A 134 9.05 2.40 -5.67
CA PRO A 134 9.89 2.22 -6.85
C PRO A 134 10.70 3.46 -7.20
N THR A 135 10.12 4.63 -7.02
CA THR A 135 10.80 5.90 -7.28
C THR A 135 11.93 6.14 -6.30
N LEU A 136 11.72 5.90 -5.00
CA LEU A 136 12.75 5.99 -3.97
C LEU A 136 13.88 4.97 -4.20
N LEU A 137 13.53 3.76 -4.62
CA LEU A 137 14.49 2.72 -4.99
C LEU A 137 15.36 3.15 -6.16
N MET A 138 14.77 3.75 -7.18
CA MET A 138 15.49 4.27 -8.34
C MET A 138 16.45 5.39 -7.94
N ILE A 139 15.99 6.32 -7.11
CA ILE A 139 16.84 7.41 -6.60
C ILE A 139 18.01 6.84 -5.78
N ALA A 140 17.74 5.87 -4.90
CA ALA A 140 18.78 5.23 -4.10
C ALA A 140 19.82 4.51 -4.98
N LEU A 141 19.38 3.81 -6.04
CA LEU A 141 20.28 3.17 -7.00
C LEU A 141 21.13 4.20 -7.75
N ILE A 142 20.55 5.31 -8.17
CA ILE A 142 21.28 6.39 -8.85
C ILE A 142 22.34 6.97 -7.92
N ILE A 143 22.00 7.28 -6.67
CA ILE A 143 22.96 7.78 -5.68
C ILE A 143 24.08 6.76 -5.44
N MET A 144 23.72 5.47 -5.37
CA MET A 144 24.71 4.40 -5.20
C MET A 144 25.67 4.32 -6.39
N LEU A 145 25.15 4.41 -7.62
CA LEU A 145 25.96 4.42 -8.83
C LEU A 145 26.89 5.63 -8.88
N PHE A 146 26.42 6.83 -8.55
CA PHE A 146 27.26 8.02 -8.46
C PHE A 146 28.35 7.89 -7.40
N LYS A 147 28.05 7.32 -6.24
CA LYS A 147 29.06 7.04 -5.22
C LYS A 147 30.11 6.03 -5.68
N MET A 148 29.68 5.00 -6.42
CA MET A 148 30.61 4.01 -7.00
C MET A 148 31.53 4.65 -8.04
N GLN A 149 31.02 5.55 -8.88
CA GLN A 149 31.82 6.27 -9.88
C GLN A 149 32.73 7.32 -9.22
N GLY A 150 32.25 8.03 -8.20
CA GLY A 150 33.02 9.03 -7.47
C GLY A 150 34.15 8.45 -6.61
N LEU A 151 34.05 7.18 -6.18
CA LEU A 151 35.12 6.47 -5.49
C LEU A 151 36.25 5.98 -6.44
N GLY A 152 35.92 5.87 -7.76
CA GLY A 152 36.91 5.52 -8.78
C GLY A 152 37.72 6.70 -9.28
N ASP A 153 37.26 7.91 -9.08
CA ASP A 153 37.84 9.14 -9.61
C ASP A 153 38.25 10.10 -8.49
N LYS A 154 39.06 9.64 -7.57
CA LYS A 154 39.99 10.58 -6.88
C LYS A 154 41.05 10.94 -7.88
N GLY A 155 40.64 11.83 -8.79
CA GLY A 155 41.39 12.28 -9.90
C GLY A 155 42.82 12.59 -9.54
N LYS A 156 43.67 12.13 -10.35
CA LYS A 156 44.94 12.79 -10.59
C LYS A 156 44.57 14.24 -10.89
N VAL A 157 44.74 15.08 -9.88
CA VAL A 157 44.93 16.49 -10.13
C VAL A 157 46.17 16.58 -10.98
N TYR A 158 46.00 16.74 -12.25
CA TYR A 158 47.10 17.16 -13.10
C TYR A 158 47.44 18.58 -12.69
N ASP A 159 48.45 18.67 -11.86
CA ASP A 159 49.17 19.90 -11.69
C ASP A 159 50.00 20.10 -12.96
N SER A 160 49.43 20.84 -13.92
CA SER A 160 50.15 21.25 -15.14
C SER A 160 50.88 22.55 -14.83
N GLU A 161 52.16 22.46 -14.56
CA GLU A 161 53.03 23.59 -14.79
C GLU A 161 53.39 23.70 -16.28
#